data_72d41fee605f07d6f93eb48dd4305b75
#
_entry.id   72d41fee605f07d6f93eb48dd4305b75
#
_cell.length_a   1.000
_cell.length_b   1.000
_cell.length_c   1.000
_cell.angle_alpha   90.00
_cell.angle_beta   90.00
_cell.angle_gamma   90.00
#
_symmetry.space_group_name_H-M   'P 1'
#
loop_
_entity.id
_entity.type
_entity.pdbx_description
1 polymer ?
#
loop_
_entity_poly.entity_id
_entity_poly.type
_entity_poly.pdbx_seq_one_letter_code
_entity_poly.pdbx_strand_id
1 'polypeptide(L)'
;MHSFKTNVSRQQTRIYLIPTIIITLTFFLNGTGQAELILFTHNKVIESDAGYMLLSWKNPLRIPVELQQASHSTFVNATTVYRGKNSSIMLSGLSDGTYYYRIRAQGSLWSDTVTLHVSHHALVKAWLLFILGACVFSGIVWVIIRGAVSES
;
A
#
# COMPACT_ATOMS: atom_id res chain seq x y z
N MET A 1 48.98 50.71 45.04
CA MET A 1 48.72 49.31 45.23
C MET A 1 47.21 49.05 45.01
N HIS A 2 46.67 49.34 43.84
CA HIS A 2 45.27 49.12 43.49
C HIS A 2 45.13 49.18 41.97
N SER A 3 45.44 48.10 41.24
CA SER A 3 45.00 47.97 39.84
C SER A 3 45.28 46.58 39.29
N PHE A 4 44.85 45.52 39.95
CA PHE A 4 45.05 44.18 39.40
C PHE A 4 43.84 43.22 39.55
N LYS A 5 42.67 43.70 39.97
CA LYS A 5 41.50 42.82 40.22
C LYS A 5 40.37 42.89 39.21
N THR A 6 40.42 43.77 38.22
CA THR A 6 39.28 43.94 37.30
C THR A 6 39.40 43.21 35.94
N ASN A 7 40.53 42.56 35.64
CA ASN A 7 40.73 41.96 34.32
C ASN A 7 40.48 40.45 34.25
N VAL A 8 40.35 39.77 35.41
CA VAL A 8 40.13 38.31 35.45
C VAL A 8 38.66 37.92 35.21
N SER A 9 37.72 38.78 35.61
CA SER A 9 36.28 38.47 35.49
C SER A 9 35.73 38.59 34.05
N ARG A 10 36.33 39.44 33.20
CA ARG A 10 35.89 39.63 31.79
C ARG A 10 36.41 38.55 30.85
N GLN A 11 37.52 37.91 31.16
CA GLN A 11 38.07 36.81 30.35
C GLN A 11 37.32 35.50 30.58
N GLN A 12 36.87 35.25 31.80
CA GLN A 12 36.13 34.01 32.12
C GLN A 12 34.74 33.95 31.46
N THR A 13 34.05 35.07 31.32
CA THR A 13 32.70 35.13 30.75
C THR A 13 32.71 34.84 29.21
N ARG A 14 33.82 35.15 28.52
CA ARG A 14 33.93 34.88 27.07
C ARG A 14 34.21 33.43 26.74
N ILE A 15 34.82 32.69 27.63
CA ILE A 15 35.20 31.28 27.39
C ILE A 15 33.99 30.35 27.47
N TYR A 16 32.95 30.68 28.22
CA TYR A 16 31.73 29.86 28.37
C TYR A 16 30.64 30.19 27.34
N LEU A 17 30.68 31.36 26.69
CA LEU A 17 29.70 31.72 25.67
C LEU A 17 29.90 30.99 24.33
N ILE A 18 31.14 30.72 23.96
CA ILE A 18 31.46 30.04 22.69
C ILE A 18 30.99 28.56 22.65
N PRO A 19 31.26 27.71 23.68
CA PRO A 19 30.78 26.33 23.66
C PRO A 19 29.25 26.22 23.79
N THR A 20 28.57 27.17 24.49
CA THR A 20 27.11 27.12 24.59
C THR A 20 26.44 27.44 23.24
N ILE A 21 27.01 28.40 22.48
CA ILE A 21 26.50 28.72 21.13
C ILE A 21 26.75 27.55 20.15
N ILE A 22 27.89 26.88 20.25
CA ILE A 22 28.21 25.72 19.40
C ILE A 22 27.28 24.54 19.73
N ILE A 23 27.00 24.29 21.02
CA ILE A 23 26.09 23.22 21.43
C ILE A 23 24.65 23.49 20.97
N THR A 24 24.17 24.74 21.06
CA THR A 24 22.84 25.09 20.56
C THR A 24 22.75 25.03 19.05
N LEU A 25 23.79 25.40 18.33
CA LEU A 25 23.82 25.35 16.87
C LEU A 25 23.88 23.91 16.34
N THR A 26 24.57 22.99 17.03
CA THR A 26 24.58 21.57 16.66
C THR A 26 23.24 20.88 16.93
N PHE A 27 22.45 21.35 17.90
CA PHE A 27 21.11 20.80 18.15
C PHE A 27 20.10 21.21 17.08
N PHE A 28 20.27 22.40 16.47
CA PHE A 28 19.43 22.85 15.36
C PHE A 28 19.75 22.19 14.00
N LEU A 29 20.97 21.68 13.82
CA LEU A 29 21.37 21.00 12.57
C LEU A 29 20.98 19.52 12.49
N ASN A 30 20.56 18.89 13.59
CA ASN A 30 20.14 17.49 13.64
C ASN A 30 18.63 17.29 13.41
N GLY A 31 17.92 18.35 13.08
CA GLY A 31 16.51 18.28 12.66
C GLY A 31 16.32 17.90 11.20
N THR A 32 17.12 16.97 10.65
CA THR A 32 16.77 16.30 9.41
C THR A 32 15.61 15.36 9.72
N GLY A 33 14.39 15.87 9.57
CA GLY A 33 13.21 15.02 9.49
C GLY A 33 13.47 13.99 8.40
N GLN A 34 13.85 12.79 8.79
CA GLN A 34 13.93 11.67 7.87
C GLN A 34 12.52 11.48 7.33
N ALA A 35 12.34 11.80 6.05
CA ALA A 35 11.09 11.48 5.36
C ALA A 35 10.95 9.96 5.41
N GLU A 36 10.06 9.47 6.28
CA GLU A 36 9.80 8.04 6.41
C GLU A 36 9.20 7.55 5.11
N LEU A 37 9.93 6.68 4.42
CA LEU A 37 9.47 6.06 3.19
C LEU A 37 8.46 4.98 3.55
N ILE A 38 7.21 5.18 3.18
CA ILE A 38 6.17 4.16 3.33
C ILE A 38 6.36 3.10 2.24
N LEU A 39 6.50 1.85 2.66
CA LEU A 39 6.72 0.71 1.77
C LEU A 39 5.54 -0.26 1.82
N PHE A 40 5.15 -0.77 0.66
CA PHE A 40 4.19 -1.87 0.59
C PHE A 40 4.75 -3.15 1.22
N THR A 41 3.88 -3.93 1.84
CA THR A 41 4.23 -5.23 2.44
C THR A 41 4.24 -6.36 1.41
N HIS A 42 3.59 -6.14 0.25
CA HIS A 42 3.40 -7.11 -0.81
C HIS A 42 4.52 -7.05 -1.87
N ASN A 43 4.58 -8.09 -2.70
CA ASN A 43 5.43 -8.13 -3.88
C ASN A 43 5.04 -7.02 -4.88
N LYS A 44 5.98 -6.66 -5.77
CA LYS A 44 5.75 -5.61 -6.79
C LYS A 44 4.64 -5.97 -7.79
N VAL A 45 4.37 -7.25 -7.99
CA VAL A 45 3.32 -7.75 -8.89
C VAL A 45 2.41 -8.68 -8.11
N ILE A 46 1.12 -8.48 -8.23
CA ILE A 46 0.07 -9.23 -7.54
C ILE A 46 -0.99 -9.61 -8.57
N GLU A 47 -1.51 -10.81 -8.47
CA GLU A 47 -2.63 -11.30 -9.27
C GLU A 47 -3.86 -11.46 -8.38
N SER A 48 -5.03 -11.08 -8.90
CA SER A 48 -6.32 -11.28 -8.25
C SER A 48 -7.32 -11.81 -9.25
N ASP A 49 -7.99 -12.90 -8.88
CA ASP A 49 -9.03 -13.58 -9.67
C ASP A 49 -10.45 -13.25 -9.22
N ALA A 50 -10.58 -12.47 -8.16
CA ALA A 50 -11.86 -12.20 -7.49
C ALA A 50 -12.29 -10.71 -7.55
N GLY A 51 -11.53 -9.83 -8.22
CA GLY A 51 -11.85 -8.39 -8.33
C GLY A 51 -11.79 -7.64 -7.00
N TYR A 52 -11.18 -8.22 -5.98
CA TYR A 52 -10.90 -7.55 -4.70
C TYR A 52 -9.51 -7.92 -4.19
N MET A 53 -8.93 -7.05 -3.37
CA MET A 53 -7.61 -7.25 -2.79
C MET A 53 -7.43 -6.44 -1.51
N LEU A 54 -6.74 -7.01 -0.52
CA LEU A 54 -6.24 -6.29 0.64
C LEU A 54 -4.84 -5.77 0.33
N LEU A 55 -4.71 -4.46 0.18
CA LEU A 55 -3.41 -3.79 0.00
C LEU A 55 -2.90 -3.32 1.36
N SER A 56 -1.68 -3.73 1.75
CA SER A 56 -1.09 -3.40 3.05
C SER A 56 0.28 -2.76 2.91
N TRP A 57 0.62 -1.88 3.86
CA TRP A 57 1.89 -1.17 3.91
C TRP A 57 2.36 -0.97 5.35
N LYS A 58 3.65 -0.67 5.51
CA LYS A 58 4.24 -0.38 6.81
C LYS A 58 3.95 1.08 7.19
N ASN A 59 3.19 1.29 8.25
CA ASN A 59 2.89 2.62 8.83
C ASN A 59 2.91 2.53 10.36
N PRO A 60 4.07 2.23 10.99
CA PRO A 60 4.17 2.01 12.44
C PRO A 60 3.82 3.26 13.25
N LEU A 61 4.16 4.44 12.76
CA LEU A 61 3.90 5.72 13.42
C LEU A 61 2.48 6.26 13.17
N ARG A 62 1.65 5.55 12.38
CA ARG A 62 0.30 5.98 11.99
C ARG A 62 0.25 7.43 11.46
N ILE A 63 1.22 7.79 10.65
CA ILE A 63 1.24 9.07 9.96
C ILE A 63 0.22 9.09 8.83
N PRO A 64 -0.30 10.27 8.43
CA PRO A 64 -1.19 10.36 7.28
C PRO A 64 -0.50 9.93 5.99
N VAL A 65 -1.12 9.00 5.28
CA VAL A 65 -0.66 8.50 3.98
C VAL A 65 -1.66 8.81 2.89
N GLU A 66 -1.16 8.92 1.66
CA GLU A 66 -1.94 9.06 0.44
C GLU A 66 -1.62 7.89 -0.49
N LEU A 67 -2.65 7.14 -0.91
CA LEU A 67 -2.57 6.06 -1.87
C LEU A 67 -3.19 6.50 -3.19
N GLN A 68 -2.46 6.34 -4.29
CA GLN A 68 -2.95 6.61 -5.63
C GLN A 68 -3.03 5.36 -6.47
N GLN A 69 -4.04 5.33 -7.34
CA GLN A 69 -4.28 4.32 -8.35
C GLN A 69 -4.20 4.96 -9.74
N ALA A 70 -3.64 4.23 -10.70
CA ALA A 70 -3.63 4.61 -12.11
C ALA A 70 -3.79 3.37 -13.00
N SER A 71 -4.23 3.56 -14.24
CA SER A 71 -4.26 2.52 -15.28
C SER A 71 -2.95 2.42 -16.06
N HIS A 72 -2.01 3.37 -15.85
CA HIS A 72 -0.70 3.40 -16.49
C HIS A 72 0.41 3.57 -15.47
N SER A 73 1.54 2.91 -15.70
CA SER A 73 2.72 2.96 -14.82
C SER A 73 3.33 4.36 -14.66
N THR A 74 3.04 5.28 -15.58
CA THR A 74 3.47 6.68 -15.52
C THR A 74 2.61 7.54 -14.60
N PHE A 75 1.51 7.00 -14.05
CA PHE A 75 0.57 7.71 -13.18
C PHE A 75 -0.05 8.97 -13.79
N VAL A 76 -0.16 9.01 -15.12
CA VAL A 76 -0.97 10.02 -15.81
C VAL A 76 -2.43 9.78 -15.42
N ASN A 77 -3.15 10.84 -15.03
CA ASN A 77 -4.53 10.78 -14.54
C ASN A 77 -4.72 9.86 -13.31
N ALA A 78 -3.72 9.79 -12.41
CA ALA A 78 -3.82 9.03 -11.19
C ALA A 78 -4.93 9.56 -10.27
N THR A 79 -5.70 8.66 -9.69
CA THR A 79 -6.77 8.98 -8.74
C THR A 79 -6.32 8.62 -7.33
N THR A 80 -6.57 9.50 -6.36
CA THR A 80 -6.35 9.18 -4.94
C THR A 80 -7.49 8.31 -4.45
N VAL A 81 -7.18 7.06 -4.10
CA VAL A 81 -8.15 6.07 -3.61
C VAL A 81 -8.22 5.98 -2.09
N TYR A 82 -7.20 6.51 -1.40
CA TYR A 82 -7.19 6.53 0.06
C TYR A 82 -6.35 7.69 0.61
N ARG A 83 -6.85 8.30 1.69
CA ARG A 83 -6.11 9.21 2.57
C ARG A 83 -6.45 8.89 4.02
N GLY A 84 -5.46 8.61 4.84
CA GLY A 84 -5.67 8.27 6.25
C GLY A 84 -4.43 7.75 6.94
N LYS A 85 -4.61 7.15 8.12
CA LYS A 85 -3.51 6.68 8.98
C LYS A 85 -3.45 5.15 9.11
N ASN A 86 -4.33 4.42 8.39
CA ASN A 86 -4.33 2.96 8.43
C ASN A 86 -3.08 2.39 7.76
N SER A 87 -2.82 1.12 8.00
CA SER A 87 -1.74 0.34 7.39
C SER A 87 -2.24 -0.61 6.29
N SER A 88 -3.55 -0.57 5.97
CA SER A 88 -4.16 -1.38 4.91
C SER A 88 -5.47 -0.80 4.43
N ILE A 89 -5.89 -1.22 3.23
CA ILE A 89 -7.19 -0.94 2.63
C ILE A 89 -7.67 -2.15 1.83
N MET A 90 -8.97 -2.43 1.89
CA MET A 90 -9.60 -3.37 0.99
C MET A 90 -10.01 -2.64 -0.29
N LEU A 91 -9.46 -3.07 -1.41
CA LEU A 91 -9.86 -2.65 -2.76
C LEU A 91 -10.88 -3.66 -3.28
N SER A 92 -11.98 -3.21 -3.87
CA SER A 92 -13.03 -4.08 -4.39
C SER A 92 -13.72 -3.45 -5.60
N GLY A 93 -14.45 -4.27 -6.37
CA GLY A 93 -15.14 -3.79 -7.59
C GLY A 93 -14.19 -3.49 -8.74
N LEU A 94 -13.00 -4.09 -8.73
CA LEU A 94 -12.03 -3.93 -9.81
C LEU A 94 -12.47 -4.79 -11.00
N SER A 95 -12.57 -4.20 -12.18
CA SER A 95 -12.77 -4.92 -13.43
C SER A 95 -11.47 -5.60 -13.89
N ASP A 96 -11.58 -6.50 -14.88
CA ASP A 96 -10.40 -7.07 -15.51
C ASP A 96 -9.48 -6.00 -16.06
N GLY A 97 -8.18 -6.15 -15.75
CA GLY A 97 -7.20 -5.16 -16.18
C GLY A 97 -5.97 -5.10 -15.29
N THR A 98 -5.12 -4.13 -15.60
CA THR A 98 -3.90 -3.85 -14.84
C THR A 98 -4.02 -2.51 -14.16
N TYR A 99 -3.76 -2.51 -12.86
CA TYR A 99 -3.80 -1.33 -12.01
C TYR A 99 -2.43 -1.11 -11.38
N TYR A 100 -2.05 0.16 -11.27
CA TYR A 100 -0.79 0.58 -10.67
C TYR A 100 -1.08 1.39 -9.40
N TYR A 101 -0.43 1.02 -8.31
CA TYR A 101 -0.59 1.68 -7.01
C TYR A 101 0.73 2.24 -6.54
N ARG A 102 0.69 3.43 -5.95
CA ARG A 102 1.81 4.04 -5.22
C ARG A 102 1.29 4.72 -3.97
N ILE A 103 2.13 4.75 -2.95
CA ILE A 103 1.79 5.33 -1.65
C ILE A 103 2.87 6.31 -1.22
N ARG A 104 2.51 7.31 -0.45
CA ARG A 104 3.45 8.20 0.23
C ARG A 104 2.90 8.65 1.56
N ALA A 105 3.79 9.03 2.50
CA ALA A 105 3.44 9.91 3.60
C ALA A 105 3.16 11.32 3.06
N GLN A 106 2.30 12.07 3.72
CA GLN A 106 1.97 13.43 3.31
C GLN A 106 3.25 14.30 3.26
N GLY A 107 3.55 14.85 2.09
CA GLY A 107 4.76 15.66 1.87
C GLY A 107 6.06 14.89 1.57
N SER A 108 6.02 13.54 1.53
CA SER A 108 7.16 12.69 1.22
C SER A 108 7.19 12.23 -0.25
N LEU A 109 8.27 11.57 -0.63
CA LEU A 109 8.40 10.92 -1.94
C LEU A 109 7.44 9.73 -2.06
N TRP A 110 7.08 9.38 -3.30
CA TRP A 110 6.29 8.20 -3.60
C TRP A 110 7.11 6.92 -3.38
N SER A 111 6.43 5.86 -2.94
CA SER A 111 6.99 4.51 -2.85
C SER A 111 7.26 3.92 -4.24
N ASP A 112 7.87 2.75 -4.26
CA ASP A 112 7.85 1.87 -5.43
C ASP A 112 6.41 1.56 -5.84
N THR A 113 6.23 1.31 -7.14
CA THR A 113 4.93 0.96 -7.71
C THR A 113 4.63 -0.51 -7.47
N VAL A 114 3.39 -0.78 -7.03
CA VAL A 114 2.81 -2.13 -7.03
C VAL A 114 1.86 -2.25 -8.21
N THR A 115 2.00 -3.33 -8.97
CA THR A 115 1.15 -3.68 -10.11
C THR A 115 0.18 -4.76 -9.68
N LEU A 116 -1.11 -4.56 -9.92
CA LEU A 116 -2.18 -5.52 -9.69
C LEU A 116 -2.79 -5.92 -11.03
N HIS A 117 -2.74 -7.21 -11.34
CA HIS A 117 -3.46 -7.81 -12.45
C HIS A 117 -4.75 -8.44 -11.94
N VAL A 118 -5.87 -7.97 -12.44
CA VAL A 118 -7.20 -8.53 -12.14
C VAL A 118 -7.68 -9.30 -13.37
N SER A 119 -8.00 -10.58 -13.19
CA SER A 119 -8.58 -11.42 -14.22
C SER A 119 -9.63 -12.33 -13.59
N HIS A 120 -10.90 -12.02 -13.78
CA HIS A 120 -11.98 -12.86 -13.26
C HIS A 120 -11.98 -14.22 -13.97
N HIS A 121 -12.23 -15.27 -13.20
CA HIS A 121 -12.36 -16.60 -13.77
C HIS A 121 -13.48 -16.62 -14.81
N ALA A 122 -13.14 -16.99 -16.04
CA ALA A 122 -14.10 -17.04 -17.13
C ALA A 122 -15.27 -17.97 -16.74
N LEU A 123 -16.50 -17.44 -16.79
CA LEU A 123 -17.75 -18.19 -16.60
C LEU A 123 -17.81 -19.46 -17.48
N VAL A 124 -16.97 -19.53 -18.51
CA VAL A 124 -16.83 -20.67 -19.42
C VAL A 124 -16.57 -22.00 -18.67
N LYS A 125 -15.72 -22.01 -17.64
CA LYS A 125 -15.46 -23.21 -16.83
C LYS A 125 -16.71 -23.65 -16.05
N ALA A 126 -17.44 -22.70 -15.50
CA ALA A 126 -18.70 -22.98 -14.78
C ALA A 126 -19.77 -23.53 -15.74
N TRP A 127 -19.90 -22.95 -16.94
CA TRP A 127 -20.79 -23.41 -17.97
C TRP A 127 -20.45 -24.82 -18.47
N LEU A 128 -19.18 -25.17 -18.66
CA LEU A 128 -18.75 -26.50 -19.04
C LEU A 128 -19.13 -27.56 -18.00
N LEU A 129 -18.91 -27.25 -16.71
CA LEU A 129 -19.31 -28.12 -15.60
C LEU A 129 -20.84 -28.28 -15.53
N PHE A 130 -21.57 -27.19 -15.72
CA PHE A 130 -23.03 -27.23 -15.77
C PHE A 130 -23.56 -28.09 -16.92
N ILE A 131 -23.04 -27.93 -18.13
CA ILE A 131 -23.43 -28.73 -19.30
C ILE A 131 -23.13 -30.21 -19.08
N LEU A 132 -21.93 -30.52 -18.55
CA LEU A 132 -21.54 -31.90 -18.24
C LEU A 132 -22.51 -32.51 -17.22
N GLY A 133 -22.86 -31.81 -16.15
CA GLY A 133 -23.83 -32.26 -15.15
C GLY A 133 -25.23 -32.44 -15.74
N ALA A 134 -25.67 -31.51 -16.59
CA ALA A 134 -26.97 -31.64 -17.28
C ALA A 134 -27.03 -32.86 -18.24
N CYS A 135 -25.94 -33.15 -18.96
CA CYS A 135 -25.86 -34.34 -19.81
C CYS A 135 -25.97 -35.63 -19.01
N VAL A 136 -25.23 -35.75 -17.90
CA VAL A 136 -25.30 -36.92 -17.01
C VAL A 136 -26.71 -37.08 -16.43
N PHE A 137 -27.28 -35.99 -15.91
CA PHE A 137 -28.64 -36.00 -15.36
C PHE A 137 -29.68 -36.45 -16.41
N SER A 138 -29.62 -35.88 -17.62
CA SER A 138 -30.53 -36.24 -18.72
C SER A 138 -30.39 -37.71 -19.11
N GLY A 139 -29.16 -38.23 -19.12
CA GLY A 139 -28.91 -39.65 -19.38
C GLY A 139 -29.57 -40.57 -18.33
N ILE A 140 -29.45 -40.24 -17.07
CA ILE A 140 -30.09 -40.98 -15.96
C ILE A 140 -31.62 -40.97 -16.11
N VAL A 141 -32.20 -39.79 -16.32
CA VAL A 141 -33.65 -39.65 -16.52
C VAL A 141 -34.12 -40.45 -17.71
N TRP A 142 -33.41 -40.42 -18.82
CA TRP A 142 -33.75 -41.21 -20.02
C TRP A 142 -33.73 -42.72 -19.76
N VAL A 143 -32.72 -43.24 -19.03
CA VAL A 143 -32.66 -44.67 -18.66
C VAL A 143 -33.83 -45.06 -17.75
N ILE A 144 -34.21 -44.25 -16.78
CA ILE A 144 -35.33 -44.50 -15.89
C ILE A 144 -36.66 -44.55 -16.66
N ILE A 145 -36.90 -43.59 -17.55
CA ILE A 145 -38.12 -43.55 -18.35
C ILE A 145 -38.20 -44.77 -19.25
N ARG A 146 -37.09 -45.14 -19.90
CA ARG A 146 -37.05 -46.30 -20.79
C ARG A 146 -37.28 -47.61 -20.05
N GLY A 147 -36.72 -47.73 -18.84
CA GLY A 147 -36.95 -48.90 -17.97
C GLY A 147 -38.42 -49.01 -17.53
N ALA A 148 -39.04 -47.92 -17.13
CA ALA A 148 -40.44 -47.91 -16.72
C ALA A 148 -41.43 -48.23 -17.85
N VAL A 149 -41.11 -47.87 -19.10
CA VAL A 149 -41.97 -48.15 -20.26
C VAL A 149 -41.82 -49.59 -20.78
N SER A 150 -40.70 -50.27 -20.48
CA SER A 150 -40.47 -51.66 -20.93
C SER A 150 -41.14 -52.71 -20.05
N GLU A 151 -41.70 -52.39 -18.90
CA GLU A 151 -42.44 -53.29 -17.99
C GLU A 151 -43.96 -53.20 -18.16
N SER A 152 -44.46 -52.41 -19.09
CA SER A 152 -45.88 -52.28 -19.44
C SER A 152 -46.20 -53.06 -20.66
#